data_6ea1140671b0fe1db194be5db1d92d71
#
_entry.id   6ea1140671b0fe1db194be5db1d92d71
#
_cell.length_a   1.000
_cell.length_b   1.000
_cell.length_c   1.000
_cell.angle_alpha   90.00
_cell.angle_beta   90.00
_cell.angle_gamma   90.00
#
_symmetry.space_group_name_H-M   'P 1'
#
loop_
_entity.id
_entity.type
_entity.pdbx_description
1 polymer ?
#
loop_
_entity_poly.entity_id
_entity_poly.type
_entity_poly.pdbx_seq_one_letter_code
_entity_poly.pdbx_strand_id
1 'polypeptide(L)'
;FSFFPIINLLSETSIEYDWIINPILKRSFQSYLNNILKYNIMNIPVLITTSGIGKRLDNLTKYTNKSLVKVGDKYAICHIIEQYNPDTEFIITIGYFGKYVKDFLIIAYPTYNFTFIEVDNYAGPGSSLGYSLLKAKAYLNRPFIFHCCDAIITKPLIFNKDKNILFVSNIQEGIQYTTINILNRSITQINNKGASCFDYVYTGISYIYNFEEFWKFLREVYNINPNLSELSDVHSLKLMLLNGINFEYNILDNWFDTGNKESYKIVCEYFKPIYNVLEKDYESLCFFEDKVIKFINDPEINKKRIERGNNLYLITPKILAYSDNFISMEKIKGPLLAKYYSHGEIKNLLKWATHNLWINEDINKSYIINCKNFYITKTLKRIQTLDILNDEYNIINGLYTDSAINMINKLNYNLLTTDMFTTFHGDFILDNIIKVDDGYKLLDWRHEFDNQLIYGDKYYDLAKLRHNIIFNHENITNNLYFIEYNNEEMTVDLKCNYFLINQLQDFDTFVTTNNLDLQKIKILTAIIWLNMAPLYEGKLKEFLFYFGKYNLQLLLN
;
A
#
# COMPACT_ATOMS: atom_id res chain seq x y z
N PHE A 1 -44.17 5.11 16.64
CA PHE A 1 -44.18 6.22 15.66
C PHE A 1 -43.23 5.85 14.52
N SER A 2 -43.78 5.50 13.33
CA SER A 2 -43.07 5.10 12.15
C SER A 2 -42.48 6.35 11.45
N PHE A 3 -41.18 6.41 11.32
CA PHE A 3 -40.44 7.48 10.62
C PHE A 3 -40.43 7.31 9.08
N PHE A 4 -41.15 6.33 8.54
CA PHE A 4 -41.22 6.04 7.10
C PHE A 4 -41.78 7.16 6.21
N PRO A 5 -42.66 8.06 6.64
CA PRO A 5 -43.17 9.13 5.80
C PRO A 5 -42.17 10.27 5.53
N ILE A 6 -41.19 10.47 6.43
CA ILE A 6 -40.25 11.61 6.30
C ILE A 6 -39.16 11.31 5.27
N ILE A 7 -38.75 10.05 5.12
CA ILE A 7 -37.70 9.67 4.16
C ILE A 7 -38.22 9.73 2.72
N ASN A 8 -39.47 9.35 2.47
CA ASN A 8 -40.09 9.46 1.14
C ASN A 8 -40.40 10.92 0.75
N LEU A 9 -40.69 11.81 1.71
CA LEU A 9 -40.90 13.23 1.41
C LEU A 9 -39.63 13.97 0.98
N LEU A 10 -38.46 13.49 1.39
CA LEU A 10 -37.17 14.11 1.02
C LEU A 10 -36.62 13.62 -0.33
N SER A 11 -37.13 12.50 -0.85
CA SER A 11 -36.74 11.96 -2.16
C SER A 11 -37.62 12.45 -3.32
N GLU A 12 -38.81 13.01 -3.06
CA GLU A 12 -39.78 13.45 -4.09
C GLU A 12 -39.91 14.96 -4.26
N THR A 13 -39.31 15.77 -3.38
CA THR A 13 -39.36 17.22 -3.53
C THR A 13 -38.06 17.75 -4.10
N SER A 14 -38.07 18.08 -5.40
CA SER A 14 -37.12 18.99 -6.05
C SER A 14 -37.35 20.42 -5.55
N ILE A 15 -37.11 20.71 -4.28
CA ILE A 15 -37.05 22.05 -3.74
C ILE A 15 -35.57 22.41 -3.68
N GLU A 16 -35.11 23.20 -4.65
CA GLU A 16 -33.89 23.98 -4.56
C GLU A 16 -34.04 24.99 -3.39
N TYR A 17 -33.74 24.53 -2.18
CA TYR A 17 -33.39 25.43 -1.10
C TYR A 17 -31.88 25.63 -1.17
N ASP A 18 -31.48 26.85 -1.51
CA ASP A 18 -30.15 27.42 -1.27
C ASP A 18 -29.83 27.31 0.22
N TRP A 19 -29.30 26.15 0.63
CA TRP A 19 -28.78 25.96 1.96
C TRP A 19 -27.36 26.54 1.99
N ILE A 20 -27.23 27.81 2.34
CA ILE A 20 -25.99 28.35 2.92
C ILE A 20 -25.83 27.72 4.31
N ILE A 21 -25.68 26.40 4.36
CA ILE A 21 -25.30 25.67 5.56
C ILE A 21 -23.81 25.38 5.45
N ASN A 22 -23.11 25.83 6.51
CA ASN A 22 -21.70 25.54 6.75
C ASN A 22 -21.34 24.10 6.28
N PRO A 23 -20.32 23.93 5.44
CA PRO A 23 -19.88 22.60 4.93
C PRO A 23 -19.64 21.55 6.03
N ILE A 24 -19.35 21.99 7.25
CA ILE A 24 -19.17 21.14 8.43
C ILE A 24 -20.51 20.50 8.86
N LEU A 25 -21.61 21.27 8.88
CA LEU A 25 -22.93 20.75 9.23
C LEU A 25 -23.47 19.78 8.17
N LYS A 26 -23.17 20.02 6.89
CA LYS A 26 -23.54 19.11 5.81
C LYS A 26 -22.80 17.77 5.93
N ARG A 27 -21.52 17.80 6.27
CA ARG A 27 -20.71 16.59 6.51
C ARG A 27 -21.17 15.83 7.77
N SER A 28 -21.48 16.53 8.85
CA SER A 28 -21.97 15.91 10.09
C SER A 28 -23.36 15.30 9.92
N PHE A 29 -24.26 15.97 9.19
CA PHE A 29 -25.61 15.44 8.89
C PHE A 29 -25.53 14.23 7.93
N GLN A 30 -24.68 14.27 6.91
CA GLN A 30 -24.46 13.14 6.02
C GLN A 30 -23.83 11.95 6.77
N SER A 31 -22.90 12.21 7.68
CA SER A 31 -22.30 11.20 8.56
C SER A 31 -23.35 10.58 9.50
N TYR A 32 -24.25 11.41 10.06
CA TYR A 32 -25.34 10.95 10.92
C TYR A 32 -26.36 10.10 10.14
N LEU A 33 -26.77 10.51 8.94
CA LEU A 33 -27.63 9.73 8.06
C LEU A 33 -26.97 8.40 7.66
N ASN A 34 -25.70 8.40 7.30
CA ASN A 34 -24.96 7.19 6.95
C ASN A 34 -24.89 6.22 8.15
N ASN A 35 -24.74 6.73 9.38
CA ASN A 35 -24.77 5.91 10.59
C ASN A 35 -26.17 5.30 10.82
N ILE A 36 -27.26 6.08 10.69
CA ILE A 36 -28.63 5.55 10.81
C ILE A 36 -28.88 4.47 9.76
N LEU A 37 -28.41 4.64 8.53
CA LEU A 37 -28.56 3.68 7.45
C LEU A 37 -27.75 2.40 7.71
N LYS A 38 -26.56 2.51 8.28
CA LYS A 38 -25.78 1.35 8.76
C LYS A 38 -26.52 0.55 9.85
N TYR A 39 -27.24 1.23 10.75
CA TYR A 39 -28.04 0.56 11.79
C TYR A 39 -29.17 -0.31 11.23
N ASN A 40 -29.70 0.01 10.04
CA ASN A 40 -30.75 -0.81 9.43
C ASN A 40 -30.27 -2.18 8.93
N ILE A 41 -28.95 -2.40 8.78
CA ILE A 41 -28.36 -3.68 8.38
C ILE A 41 -27.87 -4.50 9.60
N MET A 42 -28.08 -4.01 10.82
CA MET A 42 -27.70 -4.72 12.04
C MET A 42 -28.27 -6.16 12.04
N ASN A 43 -27.38 -7.12 12.37
CA ASN A 43 -27.65 -8.56 12.46
C ASN A 43 -27.78 -9.35 11.14
N ILE A 44 -27.51 -8.75 9.98
CA ILE A 44 -27.40 -9.51 8.73
C ILE A 44 -25.92 -9.85 8.52
N PRO A 45 -25.53 -11.14 8.47
CA PRO A 45 -24.15 -11.52 8.21
C PRO A 45 -23.75 -11.17 6.78
N VAL A 46 -22.48 -10.82 6.60
CA VAL A 46 -21.90 -10.49 5.29
C VAL A 46 -20.86 -11.54 4.93
N LEU A 47 -21.09 -12.21 3.82
CA LEU A 47 -20.13 -13.15 3.24
C LEU A 47 -19.25 -12.44 2.23
N ILE A 48 -17.93 -12.46 2.46
CA ILE A 48 -16.93 -11.93 1.52
C ILE A 48 -15.98 -13.05 1.09
N THR A 49 -15.82 -13.24 -0.22
CA THR A 49 -14.97 -14.30 -0.75
C THR A 49 -13.62 -13.75 -1.21
N THR A 50 -12.54 -14.10 -0.48
CA THR A 50 -11.18 -13.63 -0.78
C THR A 50 -10.21 -14.76 -1.18
N SER A 51 -10.70 -16.00 -1.32
CA SER A 51 -9.87 -17.19 -1.50
C SER A 51 -9.14 -17.28 -2.85
N GLY A 52 -9.63 -16.60 -3.90
CA GLY A 52 -9.12 -16.74 -5.27
C GLY A 52 -7.77 -16.07 -5.52
N ILE A 53 -7.04 -16.55 -6.54
CA ILE A 53 -5.68 -16.09 -6.92
C ILE A 53 -5.68 -14.66 -7.51
N GLY A 54 -6.78 -14.22 -8.15
CA GLY A 54 -6.83 -12.88 -8.78
C GLY A 54 -6.04 -12.77 -10.07
N LYS A 55 -5.98 -13.82 -10.89
CA LYS A 55 -5.16 -13.90 -12.14
C LYS A 55 -5.31 -12.71 -13.09
N ARG A 56 -6.49 -12.06 -13.15
CA ARG A 56 -6.76 -10.90 -14.01
C ARG A 56 -6.05 -9.62 -13.58
N LEU A 57 -5.49 -9.59 -12.34
CA LEU A 57 -4.71 -8.49 -11.79
C LEU A 57 -3.20 -8.66 -11.99
N ASP A 58 -2.75 -9.85 -12.46
CA ASP A 58 -1.37 -10.18 -12.81
C ASP A 58 -0.36 -9.80 -11.70
N ASN A 59 0.61 -8.94 -12.00
CA ASN A 59 1.67 -8.54 -11.05
C ASN A 59 1.16 -7.96 -9.73
N LEU A 60 -0.04 -7.34 -9.72
CA LEU A 60 -0.62 -6.75 -8.50
C LEU A 60 -0.92 -7.80 -7.41
N THR A 61 -1.09 -9.06 -7.78
CA THR A 61 -1.36 -10.15 -6.83
C THR A 61 -0.17 -11.10 -6.64
N LYS A 62 1.00 -10.73 -7.14
CA LYS A 62 2.21 -11.57 -7.04
C LYS A 62 2.65 -11.82 -5.60
N TYR A 63 2.54 -10.82 -4.75
CA TYR A 63 2.98 -10.85 -3.35
C TYR A 63 1.86 -10.61 -2.34
N THR A 64 0.61 -10.51 -2.80
CA THR A 64 -0.52 -10.23 -1.93
C THR A 64 -1.83 -10.82 -2.48
N ASN A 65 -2.88 -10.83 -1.65
CA ASN A 65 -4.23 -11.23 -2.07
C ASN A 65 -4.91 -10.11 -2.86
N LYS A 66 -5.81 -10.46 -3.80
CA LYS A 66 -6.57 -9.48 -4.59
C LYS A 66 -7.40 -8.51 -3.74
N SER A 67 -7.85 -8.90 -2.57
CA SER A 67 -8.60 -8.03 -1.65
C SER A 67 -7.69 -7.01 -0.92
N LEU A 68 -6.38 -7.24 -0.93
CA LEU A 68 -5.36 -6.37 -0.34
C LEU A 68 -4.62 -5.53 -1.40
N VAL A 69 -5.12 -5.46 -2.65
CA VAL A 69 -4.62 -4.48 -3.61
C VAL A 69 -4.95 -3.07 -3.14
N LYS A 70 -4.05 -2.14 -3.39
CA LYS A 70 -4.18 -0.78 -2.89
C LYS A 70 -5.13 0.05 -3.73
N VAL A 71 -6.07 0.73 -3.10
CA VAL A 71 -7.01 1.67 -3.71
C VAL A 71 -6.96 2.98 -2.94
N GLY A 72 -6.32 3.99 -3.51
CA GLY A 72 -5.99 5.21 -2.80
C GLY A 72 -5.05 4.94 -1.61
N ASP A 73 -5.41 5.40 -0.44
CA ASP A 73 -4.62 5.23 0.79
C ASP A 73 -4.87 3.92 1.54
N LYS A 74 -5.86 3.10 1.10
CA LYS A 74 -6.27 1.86 1.77
C LYS A 74 -6.23 0.66 0.83
N TYR A 75 -6.45 -0.53 1.37
CA TYR A 75 -6.69 -1.73 0.57
C TYR A 75 -8.15 -1.83 0.13
N ALA A 76 -8.42 -2.51 -0.98
CA ALA A 76 -9.77 -2.68 -1.53
C ALA A 76 -10.77 -3.19 -0.49
N ILE A 77 -10.39 -4.16 0.34
CA ILE A 77 -11.26 -4.74 1.38
C ILE A 77 -11.64 -3.72 2.46
N CYS A 78 -10.81 -2.70 2.73
CA CYS A 78 -11.15 -1.65 3.69
C CYS A 78 -12.37 -0.86 3.24
N HIS A 79 -12.42 -0.52 1.95
CA HIS A 79 -13.55 0.20 1.36
C HIS A 79 -14.86 -0.60 1.45
N ILE A 80 -14.78 -1.93 1.48
CA ILE A 80 -15.94 -2.81 1.64
C ILE A 80 -16.35 -2.87 3.12
N ILE A 81 -15.43 -3.24 4.01
CA ILE A 81 -15.70 -3.43 5.45
C ILE A 81 -16.28 -2.14 6.08
N GLU A 82 -15.74 -0.99 5.70
CA GLU A 82 -16.16 0.31 6.25
C GLU A 82 -17.56 0.75 5.81
N GLN A 83 -18.21 0.07 4.87
CA GLN A 83 -19.61 0.32 4.52
C GLN A 83 -20.61 -0.33 5.49
N TYR A 84 -20.14 -1.23 6.34
CA TYR A 84 -20.95 -1.95 7.30
C TYR A 84 -20.74 -1.46 8.74
N ASN A 85 -21.68 -1.79 9.62
CA ASN A 85 -21.55 -1.47 11.05
C ASN A 85 -20.44 -2.35 11.67
N PRO A 86 -19.66 -1.83 12.64
CA PRO A 86 -18.69 -2.64 13.39
C PRO A 86 -19.26 -3.92 14.04
N ASP A 87 -20.54 -3.92 14.43
CA ASP A 87 -21.21 -5.08 15.00
C ASP A 87 -21.65 -6.14 13.96
N THR A 88 -21.43 -5.88 12.67
CA THR A 88 -21.74 -6.81 11.59
C THR A 88 -20.88 -8.07 11.72
N GLU A 89 -21.51 -9.24 11.59
CA GLU A 89 -20.79 -10.51 11.48
C GLU A 89 -20.27 -10.68 10.06
N PHE A 90 -18.95 -10.73 9.91
CA PHE A 90 -18.29 -10.97 8.64
C PHE A 90 -17.82 -12.42 8.54
N ILE A 91 -18.25 -13.11 7.50
CA ILE A 91 -17.79 -14.44 7.14
C ILE A 91 -16.87 -14.31 5.93
N ILE A 92 -15.58 -14.58 6.12
CA ILE A 92 -14.54 -14.34 5.12
C ILE A 92 -13.98 -15.68 4.67
N THR A 93 -14.16 -16.05 3.39
CA THR A 93 -13.47 -17.22 2.87
C THR A 93 -12.05 -16.85 2.44
N ILE A 94 -11.05 -17.57 2.93
CA ILE A 94 -9.63 -17.32 2.69
C ILE A 94 -8.96 -18.50 1.96
N GLY A 95 -7.94 -18.23 1.16
CA GLY A 95 -7.19 -19.24 0.38
C GLY A 95 -5.84 -18.67 -0.03
N TYR A 96 -5.69 -18.22 -1.27
CA TYR A 96 -4.45 -17.62 -1.77
C TYR A 96 -4.05 -16.39 -0.93
N PHE A 97 -2.87 -16.43 -0.31
CA PHE A 97 -2.45 -15.46 0.71
C PHE A 97 -3.51 -15.21 1.80
N GLY A 98 -4.29 -16.25 2.17
CA GLY A 98 -5.37 -16.13 3.12
C GLY A 98 -4.92 -15.67 4.50
N LYS A 99 -3.71 -16.08 4.94
CA LYS A 99 -3.12 -15.61 6.19
C LYS A 99 -2.93 -14.09 6.20
N TYR A 100 -2.53 -13.48 5.08
CA TYR A 100 -2.39 -12.01 5.00
C TYR A 100 -3.73 -11.30 5.16
N VAL A 101 -4.80 -11.81 4.54
CA VAL A 101 -6.14 -11.24 4.70
C VAL A 101 -6.60 -11.31 6.17
N LYS A 102 -6.43 -12.48 6.79
CA LYS A 102 -6.79 -12.70 8.19
C LYS A 102 -6.01 -11.77 9.13
N ASP A 103 -4.68 -11.78 9.03
CA ASP A 103 -3.79 -10.99 9.88
C ASP A 103 -4.08 -9.49 9.73
N PHE A 104 -4.23 -9.02 8.49
CA PHE A 104 -4.55 -7.63 8.21
C PHE A 104 -5.88 -7.21 8.85
N LEU A 105 -6.95 -7.97 8.62
CA LEU A 105 -8.28 -7.61 9.13
C LEU A 105 -8.33 -7.59 10.66
N ILE A 106 -7.69 -8.53 11.34
CA ILE A 106 -7.60 -8.55 12.81
C ILE A 106 -6.86 -7.31 13.34
N ILE A 107 -5.76 -6.90 12.67
CA ILE A 107 -4.97 -5.74 13.06
C ILE A 107 -5.70 -4.42 12.70
N ALA A 108 -6.32 -4.38 11.52
CA ALA A 108 -6.99 -3.18 11.03
C ALA A 108 -8.27 -2.88 11.82
N TYR A 109 -9.05 -3.90 12.14
CA TYR A 109 -10.38 -3.80 12.73
C TYR A 109 -10.54 -4.71 13.96
N PRO A 110 -9.82 -4.47 15.05
CA PRO A 110 -9.76 -5.39 16.20
C PRO A 110 -11.09 -5.57 16.95
N THR A 111 -12.05 -4.67 16.73
CA THR A 111 -13.37 -4.70 17.37
C THR A 111 -14.46 -5.32 16.50
N TYR A 112 -14.14 -5.67 15.24
CA TYR A 112 -15.10 -6.25 14.31
C TYR A 112 -15.20 -7.77 14.50
N ASN A 113 -16.36 -8.32 14.17
CA ASN A 113 -16.61 -9.75 14.30
C ASN A 113 -16.32 -10.49 12.99
N PHE A 114 -15.15 -11.15 12.91
CA PHE A 114 -14.71 -11.91 11.75
C PHE A 114 -14.70 -13.42 12.02
N THR A 115 -15.32 -14.18 11.12
CA THR A 115 -15.17 -15.64 11.01
C THR A 115 -14.45 -15.97 9.72
N PHE A 116 -13.26 -16.59 9.82
CA PHE A 116 -12.43 -16.96 8.66
C PHE A 116 -12.64 -18.44 8.33
N ILE A 117 -12.91 -18.72 7.04
CA ILE A 117 -13.17 -20.07 6.54
C ILE A 117 -12.10 -20.40 5.48
N GLU A 118 -11.30 -21.40 5.75
CA GLU A 118 -10.28 -21.85 4.81
C GLU A 118 -10.90 -22.62 3.64
N VAL A 119 -10.49 -22.24 2.44
CA VAL A 119 -10.83 -22.90 1.19
C VAL A 119 -9.61 -23.68 0.74
N ASP A 120 -9.67 -25.00 0.87
CA ASP A 120 -8.59 -25.93 0.54
C ASP A 120 -8.28 -25.98 -0.96
N ASN A 121 -9.30 -25.92 -1.82
CA ASN A 121 -9.16 -25.90 -3.28
C ASN A 121 -9.48 -24.51 -3.86
N TYR A 122 -8.50 -23.59 -3.81
CA TYR A 122 -8.61 -22.25 -4.38
C TYR A 122 -7.89 -22.09 -5.74
N ALA A 123 -7.22 -23.14 -6.23
CA ALA A 123 -6.45 -23.13 -7.47
C ALA A 123 -6.59 -24.47 -8.21
N GLY A 124 -6.58 -24.43 -9.55
CA GLY A 124 -6.67 -25.63 -10.40
C GLY A 124 -8.07 -26.19 -10.58
N PRO A 125 -8.21 -27.45 -11.03
CA PRO A 125 -9.50 -28.06 -11.30
C PRO A 125 -10.38 -28.10 -10.04
N GLY A 126 -11.68 -27.76 -10.18
CA GLY A 126 -12.65 -27.71 -9.09
C GLY A 126 -12.59 -26.46 -8.24
N SER A 127 -11.58 -25.57 -8.43
CA SER A 127 -11.57 -24.27 -7.79
C SER A 127 -12.57 -23.33 -8.48
N SER A 128 -13.46 -22.73 -7.70
CA SER A 128 -14.47 -21.80 -8.21
C SER A 128 -14.99 -20.87 -7.10
N LEU A 129 -15.63 -19.79 -7.49
CA LEU A 129 -16.35 -18.94 -6.53
C LEU A 129 -17.45 -19.75 -5.81
N GLY A 130 -18.20 -20.57 -6.54
CA GLY A 130 -19.25 -21.41 -5.96
C GLY A 130 -18.73 -22.43 -4.96
N TYR A 131 -17.53 -22.99 -5.18
CA TYR A 131 -16.90 -23.85 -4.19
C TYR A 131 -16.57 -23.09 -2.91
N SER A 132 -16.02 -21.91 -3.03
CA SER A 132 -15.72 -21.03 -1.88
C SER A 132 -16.98 -20.65 -1.11
N LEU A 133 -18.07 -20.35 -1.81
CA LEU A 133 -19.39 -20.11 -1.20
C LEU A 133 -19.89 -21.34 -0.41
N LEU A 134 -19.82 -22.54 -1.02
CA LEU A 134 -20.25 -23.78 -0.37
C LEU A 134 -19.49 -24.11 0.91
N LYS A 135 -18.22 -23.70 1.05
CA LYS A 135 -17.47 -23.81 2.32
C LYS A 135 -18.08 -22.95 3.43
N ALA A 136 -18.68 -21.80 3.08
CA ALA A 136 -19.30 -20.90 4.04
C ALA A 136 -20.73 -21.31 4.46
N LYS A 137 -21.36 -22.25 3.76
CA LYS A 137 -22.76 -22.64 4.00
C LYS A 137 -23.08 -22.93 5.48
N ALA A 138 -22.21 -23.64 6.19
CA ALA A 138 -22.44 -24.04 7.59
C ALA A 138 -22.60 -22.84 8.56
N TYR A 139 -22.10 -21.68 8.19
CA TYR A 139 -22.12 -20.45 8.99
C TYR A 139 -23.27 -19.51 8.61
N LEU A 140 -24.01 -19.81 7.54
CA LEU A 140 -25.03 -18.95 6.94
C LEU A 140 -26.39 -19.68 6.81
N ASN A 141 -26.95 -20.09 7.95
CA ASN A 141 -28.27 -20.71 8.05
C ASN A 141 -29.38 -19.67 8.33
N ARG A 142 -29.24 -18.48 7.74
CA ARG A 142 -30.14 -17.33 7.82
C ARG A 142 -29.91 -16.40 6.63
N PRO A 143 -30.83 -15.46 6.37
CA PRO A 143 -30.59 -14.44 5.33
C PRO A 143 -29.24 -13.73 5.50
N PHE A 144 -28.55 -13.49 4.38
CA PHE A 144 -27.21 -12.93 4.38
C PHE A 144 -26.96 -12.02 3.17
N ILE A 145 -25.95 -11.16 3.28
CA ILE A 145 -25.42 -10.39 2.15
C ILE A 145 -24.21 -11.16 1.61
N PHE A 146 -24.22 -11.46 0.31
CA PHE A 146 -23.00 -11.80 -0.43
C PHE A 146 -22.38 -10.51 -0.99
N HIS A 147 -21.11 -10.27 -0.72
CA HIS A 147 -20.38 -9.12 -1.22
C HIS A 147 -19.04 -9.58 -1.80
N CYS A 148 -18.88 -9.50 -3.11
CA CYS A 148 -17.66 -9.89 -3.80
C CYS A 148 -16.50 -8.95 -3.38
N CYS A 149 -15.32 -9.49 -3.11
CA CYS A 149 -14.20 -8.71 -2.54
C CYS A 149 -13.55 -7.71 -3.51
N ASP A 150 -14.01 -7.64 -4.75
CA ASP A 150 -13.60 -6.71 -5.79
C ASP A 150 -14.68 -5.67 -6.14
N ALA A 151 -15.82 -5.67 -5.43
CA ALA A 151 -16.95 -4.75 -5.64
C ALA A 151 -16.91 -3.63 -4.58
N ILE A 152 -16.27 -2.51 -4.88
CA ILE A 152 -16.24 -1.36 -3.97
C ILE A 152 -17.49 -0.52 -4.14
N ILE A 153 -18.09 -0.11 -3.02
CA ILE A 153 -19.19 0.86 -2.95
C ILE A 153 -18.82 2.01 -2.01
N THR A 154 -19.37 3.19 -2.27
CA THR A 154 -19.08 4.40 -1.46
C THR A 154 -20.25 4.85 -0.59
N LYS A 155 -21.37 4.16 -0.66
CA LYS A 155 -22.56 4.40 0.16
C LYS A 155 -23.05 3.09 0.77
N PRO A 156 -23.59 3.11 2.01
CA PRO A 156 -24.19 1.95 2.61
C PRO A 156 -25.34 1.39 1.78
N LEU A 157 -25.52 0.07 1.83
CA LEU A 157 -26.64 -0.61 1.18
C LEU A 157 -27.95 -0.27 1.88
N ILE A 158 -29.00 0.01 1.10
CA ILE A 158 -30.37 0.25 1.59
C ILE A 158 -31.29 -0.68 0.83
N PHE A 159 -32.05 -1.53 1.53
CA PHE A 159 -32.92 -2.51 0.87
C PHE A 159 -34.00 -3.06 1.81
N ASN A 160 -35.02 -3.70 1.21
CA ASN A 160 -36.05 -4.44 1.95
C ASN A 160 -35.51 -5.81 2.39
N LYS A 161 -35.61 -6.12 3.69
CA LYS A 161 -35.07 -7.35 4.28
C LYS A 161 -35.97 -8.59 4.07
N ASP A 162 -37.17 -8.41 3.54
CA ASP A 162 -38.14 -9.51 3.37
C ASP A 162 -38.11 -10.13 1.96
N LYS A 163 -37.15 -9.73 1.12
CA LYS A 163 -37.04 -10.17 -0.27
C LYS A 163 -35.58 -10.34 -0.70
N ASN A 164 -35.35 -11.17 -1.71
CA ASN A 164 -34.03 -11.24 -2.36
C ASN A 164 -33.79 -9.97 -3.16
N ILE A 165 -32.57 -9.42 -3.04
CA ILE A 165 -32.17 -8.19 -3.76
C ILE A 165 -30.88 -8.44 -4.54
N LEU A 166 -30.87 -8.08 -5.81
CA LEU A 166 -29.63 -7.93 -6.58
C LEU A 166 -29.26 -6.46 -6.66
N PHE A 167 -28.04 -6.15 -6.27
CA PHE A 167 -27.50 -4.80 -6.46
C PHE A 167 -26.88 -4.70 -7.86
N VAL A 168 -27.27 -3.67 -8.59
CA VAL A 168 -26.98 -3.52 -10.02
C VAL A 168 -26.42 -2.13 -10.32
N SER A 169 -25.77 -1.99 -11.46
CA SER A 169 -25.25 -0.69 -11.91
C SER A 169 -25.61 -0.44 -13.37
N ASN A 170 -25.76 0.84 -13.69
CA ASN A 170 -26.08 1.30 -15.06
C ASN A 170 -24.79 1.51 -15.87
N ILE A 171 -24.12 0.40 -16.24
CA ILE A 171 -22.96 0.42 -17.13
C ILE A 171 -23.37 -0.12 -18.49
N GLN A 172 -23.05 0.62 -19.55
CA GLN A 172 -23.45 0.25 -20.92
C GLN A 172 -22.59 -0.87 -21.53
N GLU A 173 -21.34 -1.04 -21.06
CA GLU A 173 -20.44 -2.08 -21.55
C GLU A 173 -20.55 -3.35 -20.67
N GLY A 174 -21.56 -4.18 -20.96
CA GLY A 174 -21.88 -5.38 -20.17
C GLY A 174 -21.10 -6.65 -20.49
N ILE A 175 -20.22 -6.67 -21.49
CA ILE A 175 -19.60 -7.91 -22.03
C ILE A 175 -18.89 -8.74 -20.95
N GLN A 176 -18.22 -8.10 -20.01
CA GLN A 176 -17.47 -8.78 -18.96
C GLN A 176 -18.28 -9.09 -17.69
N TYR A 177 -19.53 -8.65 -17.62
CA TYR A 177 -20.38 -8.79 -16.44
C TYR A 177 -21.56 -9.73 -16.68
N THR A 178 -22.07 -10.30 -15.60
CA THR A 178 -23.41 -10.86 -15.55
C THR A 178 -24.41 -9.72 -15.63
N THR A 179 -25.45 -9.84 -16.44
CA THR A 179 -26.44 -8.79 -16.66
C THR A 179 -27.85 -9.26 -16.33
N ILE A 180 -28.76 -8.32 -16.13
CA ILE A 180 -30.17 -8.62 -15.83
C ILE A 180 -31.10 -7.90 -16.80
N ASN A 181 -32.27 -8.52 -17.05
CA ASN A 181 -33.41 -7.88 -17.67
C ASN A 181 -34.53 -7.71 -16.65
N ILE A 182 -35.27 -6.62 -16.75
CA ILE A 182 -36.35 -6.25 -15.86
C ILE A 182 -37.67 -6.05 -16.63
N LEU A 183 -38.77 -6.37 -15.98
CA LEU A 183 -40.11 -6.04 -16.42
C LEU A 183 -40.97 -5.70 -15.21
N ASN A 184 -41.70 -4.60 -15.24
CA ASN A 184 -42.58 -4.17 -14.17
C ASN A 184 -41.89 -4.13 -12.77
N ARG A 185 -40.64 -3.61 -12.71
CA ARG A 185 -39.79 -3.52 -11.51
C ARG A 185 -39.32 -4.86 -10.92
N SER A 186 -39.49 -5.96 -11.64
CA SER A 186 -39.02 -7.28 -11.23
C SER A 186 -37.94 -7.79 -12.19
N ILE A 187 -36.99 -8.55 -11.68
CA ILE A 187 -35.98 -9.23 -12.51
C ILE A 187 -36.66 -10.39 -13.20
N THR A 188 -36.59 -10.41 -14.53
CA THR A 188 -37.17 -11.47 -15.37
C THR A 188 -36.13 -12.43 -15.91
N GLN A 189 -34.88 -11.98 -16.03
CA GLN A 189 -33.80 -12.80 -16.57
C GLN A 189 -32.45 -12.37 -15.99
N ILE A 190 -31.59 -13.34 -15.69
CA ILE A 190 -30.19 -13.16 -15.33
C ILE A 190 -29.36 -13.78 -16.46
N ASN A 191 -28.60 -12.97 -17.20
CA ASN A 191 -27.84 -13.39 -18.38
C ASN A 191 -26.40 -13.80 -17.99
N ASN A 192 -25.80 -14.64 -18.84
CA ASN A 192 -24.34 -14.86 -18.75
C ASN A 192 -23.58 -13.64 -19.25
N LYS A 193 -22.29 -13.61 -18.96
CA LYS A 193 -21.36 -12.65 -19.54
C LYS A 193 -21.44 -12.73 -21.08
N GLY A 194 -21.28 -11.59 -21.74
CA GLY A 194 -21.36 -11.49 -23.20
C GLY A 194 -22.76 -11.18 -23.75
N ALA A 195 -23.77 -10.97 -22.91
CA ALA A 195 -25.09 -10.56 -23.39
C ALA A 195 -25.03 -9.13 -23.96
N SER A 196 -25.66 -8.95 -25.15
CA SER A 196 -25.69 -7.67 -25.85
C SER A 196 -26.95 -6.84 -25.57
N CYS A 197 -28.01 -7.46 -25.04
CA CYS A 197 -29.25 -6.79 -24.69
C CYS A 197 -29.60 -7.03 -23.25
N PHE A 198 -29.56 -6.00 -22.42
CA PHE A 198 -29.80 -6.04 -20.99
C PHE A 198 -30.18 -4.66 -20.46
N ASP A 199 -30.75 -4.61 -19.25
CA ASP A 199 -31.10 -3.36 -18.58
C ASP A 199 -30.00 -2.89 -17.64
N TYR A 200 -29.41 -3.80 -16.83
CA TYR A 200 -28.35 -3.47 -15.85
C TYR A 200 -27.30 -4.56 -15.76
N VAL A 201 -26.11 -4.21 -15.23
CA VAL A 201 -25.08 -5.17 -14.85
C VAL A 201 -25.22 -5.54 -13.38
N TYR A 202 -24.99 -6.81 -13.05
CA TYR A 202 -24.94 -7.30 -11.67
C TYR A 202 -23.58 -6.98 -11.06
N THR A 203 -23.56 -6.34 -9.88
CA THR A 203 -22.35 -5.80 -9.25
C THR A 203 -21.55 -6.84 -8.45
N GLY A 204 -22.05 -8.07 -8.31
CA GLY A 204 -21.46 -9.06 -7.40
C GLY A 204 -21.86 -8.84 -5.93
N ILE A 205 -22.92 -8.07 -5.70
CA ILE A 205 -23.49 -7.84 -4.36
C ILE A 205 -24.95 -8.26 -4.40
N SER A 206 -25.37 -9.11 -3.44
CA SER A 206 -26.75 -9.54 -3.32
C SER A 206 -27.16 -9.75 -1.87
N TYR A 207 -28.40 -9.50 -1.56
CA TYR A 207 -29.02 -9.94 -0.32
C TYR A 207 -29.88 -11.16 -0.60
N ILE A 208 -29.59 -12.25 0.07
CA ILE A 208 -30.19 -13.55 -0.09
C ILE A 208 -31.15 -13.78 1.09
N TYR A 209 -32.43 -13.54 0.84
CA TYR A 209 -33.51 -13.83 1.81
C TYR A 209 -33.83 -15.31 1.83
N ASN A 210 -34.03 -15.91 0.66
CA ASN A 210 -34.29 -17.36 0.50
C ASN A 210 -32.99 -18.14 0.49
N PHE A 211 -32.28 -18.17 1.62
CA PHE A 211 -30.94 -18.75 1.74
C PHE A 211 -30.94 -20.28 1.60
N GLU A 212 -32.02 -20.98 2.01
CA GLU A 212 -32.13 -22.44 1.90
C GLU A 212 -32.12 -22.88 0.44
N GLU A 213 -32.92 -22.22 -0.40
CA GLU A 213 -33.01 -22.46 -1.83
C GLU A 213 -31.70 -22.06 -2.54
N PHE A 214 -31.09 -20.97 -2.11
CA PHE A 214 -29.78 -20.56 -2.63
C PHE A 214 -28.74 -21.67 -2.43
N TRP A 215 -28.63 -22.20 -1.22
CA TRP A 215 -27.69 -23.28 -0.93
C TRP A 215 -28.07 -24.60 -1.58
N LYS A 216 -29.32 -24.90 -1.71
CA LYS A 216 -29.83 -26.08 -2.39
C LYS A 216 -29.40 -26.07 -3.86
N PHE A 217 -29.73 -25.03 -4.60
CA PHE A 217 -29.44 -24.95 -6.03
C PHE A 217 -27.93 -24.83 -6.30
N LEU A 218 -27.17 -24.10 -5.50
CA LEU A 218 -25.71 -24.06 -5.64
C LEU A 218 -25.08 -25.44 -5.48
N ARG A 219 -25.58 -26.23 -4.51
CA ARG A 219 -25.13 -27.61 -4.28
C ARG A 219 -25.52 -28.54 -5.41
N GLU A 220 -26.70 -28.40 -5.97
CA GLU A 220 -27.14 -29.18 -7.12
C GLU A 220 -26.22 -28.97 -8.35
N VAL A 221 -25.92 -27.74 -8.70
CA VAL A 221 -25.00 -27.46 -9.81
C VAL A 221 -23.60 -28.01 -9.54
N TYR A 222 -23.09 -27.85 -8.33
CA TYR A 222 -21.81 -28.42 -7.92
C TYR A 222 -21.78 -29.95 -8.04
N ASN A 223 -22.84 -30.64 -7.62
CA ASN A 223 -22.90 -32.11 -7.67
C ASN A 223 -22.96 -32.65 -9.12
N ILE A 224 -23.58 -31.88 -10.06
CA ILE A 224 -23.60 -32.23 -11.50
C ILE A 224 -22.19 -32.13 -12.09
N ASN A 225 -21.44 -31.09 -11.77
CA ASN A 225 -20.06 -30.91 -12.25
C ASN A 225 -19.18 -30.24 -11.20
N PRO A 226 -18.54 -31.01 -10.30
CA PRO A 226 -17.65 -30.48 -9.28
C PRO A 226 -16.41 -29.71 -9.83
N ASN A 227 -16.06 -29.96 -11.09
CA ASN A 227 -14.92 -29.33 -11.76
C ASN A 227 -15.31 -28.07 -12.56
N LEU A 228 -16.55 -27.62 -12.47
CA LEU A 228 -17.00 -26.39 -13.14
C LEU A 228 -16.29 -25.17 -12.59
N SER A 229 -15.27 -24.69 -13.32
CA SER A 229 -14.43 -23.57 -12.90
C SER A 229 -15.18 -22.23 -12.83
N GLU A 230 -16.27 -22.12 -13.57
CA GLU A 230 -17.12 -20.92 -13.64
C GLU A 230 -18.26 -20.94 -12.60
N LEU A 231 -18.39 -22.01 -11.81
CA LEU A 231 -19.42 -22.08 -10.77
C LEU A 231 -19.36 -20.83 -9.86
N SER A 232 -20.48 -20.16 -9.72
CA SER A 232 -20.62 -18.94 -8.92
C SER A 232 -22.03 -18.83 -8.32
N ASP A 233 -22.26 -17.80 -7.50
CA ASP A 233 -23.55 -17.40 -6.99
C ASP A 233 -24.62 -17.29 -8.08
N VAL A 234 -24.24 -16.75 -9.26
CA VAL A 234 -25.13 -16.55 -10.42
C VAL A 234 -25.84 -17.84 -10.84
N HIS A 235 -25.19 -18.99 -10.74
CA HIS A 235 -25.82 -20.27 -11.10
C HIS A 235 -27.00 -20.58 -10.17
N SER A 236 -26.84 -20.34 -8.88
CA SER A 236 -27.93 -20.50 -7.91
C SER A 236 -29.03 -19.46 -8.13
N LEU A 237 -28.67 -18.18 -8.31
CA LEU A 237 -29.63 -17.10 -8.53
C LEU A 237 -30.52 -17.37 -9.76
N LYS A 238 -29.95 -17.91 -10.85
CA LYS A 238 -30.70 -18.30 -12.05
C LYS A 238 -31.70 -19.42 -11.77
N LEU A 239 -31.24 -20.47 -11.07
CA LEU A 239 -32.13 -21.58 -10.73
C LEU A 239 -33.25 -21.14 -9.76
N MET A 240 -32.96 -20.27 -8.81
CA MET A 240 -33.96 -19.66 -7.96
C MET A 240 -35.03 -18.93 -8.78
N LEU A 241 -34.61 -18.07 -9.71
CA LEU A 241 -35.51 -17.32 -10.59
C LEU A 241 -36.36 -18.25 -11.47
N LEU A 242 -35.74 -19.27 -12.09
CA LEU A 242 -36.45 -20.28 -12.89
C LEU A 242 -37.48 -21.10 -12.09
N ASN A 243 -37.28 -21.26 -10.79
CA ASN A 243 -38.20 -21.94 -9.89
C ASN A 243 -39.22 -20.98 -9.22
N GLY A 244 -39.39 -19.76 -9.77
CA GLY A 244 -40.42 -18.82 -9.35
C GLY A 244 -40.06 -17.98 -8.12
N ILE A 245 -38.81 -17.99 -7.66
CA ILE A 245 -38.35 -17.15 -6.57
C ILE A 245 -38.05 -15.76 -7.11
N ASN A 246 -38.75 -14.76 -6.64
CA ASN A 246 -38.63 -13.39 -7.13
C ASN A 246 -37.44 -12.65 -6.54
N PHE A 247 -36.84 -11.76 -7.36
CA PHE A 247 -35.80 -10.84 -6.97
C PHE A 247 -36.24 -9.40 -7.25
N GLU A 248 -36.04 -8.52 -6.28
CA GLU A 248 -35.99 -7.08 -6.52
C GLU A 248 -34.57 -6.64 -6.86
N TYR A 249 -34.43 -5.43 -7.37
CA TYR A 249 -33.12 -4.85 -7.65
C TYR A 249 -32.96 -3.47 -7.05
N ASN A 250 -31.72 -3.12 -6.68
CA ASN A 250 -31.36 -1.77 -6.26
C ASN A 250 -30.17 -1.28 -7.10
N ILE A 251 -30.28 -0.06 -7.61
CA ILE A 251 -29.24 0.55 -8.44
C ILE A 251 -28.18 1.18 -7.54
N LEU A 252 -26.93 0.85 -7.81
CA LEU A 252 -25.75 1.46 -7.17
C LEU A 252 -25.09 2.43 -8.15
N ASP A 253 -25.27 3.73 -7.89
CA ASP A 253 -24.65 4.79 -8.72
C ASP A 253 -23.14 4.88 -8.57
N ASN A 254 -22.60 4.45 -7.42
CA ASN A 254 -21.19 4.53 -7.05
C ASN A 254 -20.62 3.15 -6.75
N TRP A 255 -20.63 2.28 -7.74
CA TRP A 255 -19.98 0.98 -7.70
C TRP A 255 -18.71 0.99 -8.56
N PHE A 256 -17.66 0.36 -8.05
CA PHE A 256 -16.33 0.28 -8.68
C PHE A 256 -15.83 -1.17 -8.65
N ASP A 257 -15.44 -1.68 -9.82
CA ASP A 257 -14.87 -3.03 -9.98
C ASP A 257 -13.35 -2.99 -9.93
N THR A 258 -12.73 -3.74 -9.01
CA THR A 258 -11.28 -3.93 -8.93
C THR A 258 -10.83 -5.30 -9.42
N GLY A 259 -11.69 -6.05 -10.12
CA GLY A 259 -11.46 -7.44 -10.50
C GLY A 259 -10.55 -7.66 -11.71
N ASN A 260 -10.20 -6.61 -12.45
CA ASN A 260 -9.27 -6.64 -13.59
C ASN A 260 -8.45 -5.36 -13.68
N LYS A 261 -7.36 -5.35 -14.49
CA LYS A 261 -6.42 -4.22 -14.59
C LYS A 261 -7.06 -2.93 -15.12
N GLU A 262 -7.95 -3.03 -16.11
CA GLU A 262 -8.57 -1.87 -16.75
C GLU A 262 -9.50 -1.16 -15.77
N SER A 263 -10.42 -1.90 -15.17
CA SER A 263 -11.32 -1.38 -14.15
C SER A 263 -10.55 -0.84 -12.94
N TYR A 264 -9.51 -1.57 -12.50
CA TYR A 264 -8.66 -1.14 -11.37
C TYR A 264 -8.00 0.22 -11.62
N LYS A 265 -7.52 0.51 -12.83
CA LYS A 265 -6.97 1.84 -13.16
C LYS A 265 -8.00 2.95 -12.98
N ILE A 266 -9.23 2.74 -13.45
CA ILE A 266 -10.32 3.72 -13.29
C ILE A 266 -10.61 3.96 -11.81
N VAL A 267 -10.60 2.89 -11.01
CA VAL A 267 -10.80 2.99 -9.55
C VAL A 267 -9.69 3.80 -8.89
N CYS A 268 -8.42 3.56 -9.26
CA CYS A 268 -7.28 4.33 -8.74
C CYS A 268 -7.30 5.80 -9.14
N GLU A 269 -7.83 6.13 -10.31
CA GLU A 269 -8.03 7.53 -10.73
C GLU A 269 -9.11 8.24 -9.90
N TYR A 270 -10.14 7.52 -9.48
CA TYR A 270 -11.18 8.05 -8.61
C TYR A 270 -10.70 8.20 -7.15
N PHE A 271 -10.08 7.16 -6.60
CA PHE A 271 -9.54 7.13 -5.24
C PHE A 271 -8.07 7.55 -5.21
N LYS A 272 -7.78 8.79 -5.57
CA LYS A 272 -6.40 9.30 -5.53
C LYS A 272 -5.83 9.26 -4.11
N PRO A 273 -4.60 8.78 -3.93
CA PRO A 273 -3.97 8.78 -2.63
C PRO A 273 -3.67 10.22 -2.17
N ILE A 274 -3.85 10.48 -0.89
CA ILE A 274 -3.45 11.75 -0.24
C ILE A 274 -1.94 11.71 0.07
N TYR A 275 -1.43 10.51 0.41
CA TYR A 275 -0.04 10.29 0.76
C TYR A 275 0.76 9.81 -0.45
N ASN A 276 1.69 10.65 -0.89
CA ASN A 276 2.60 10.29 -2.00
C ASN A 276 3.75 9.44 -1.45
N VAL A 277 3.63 8.12 -1.54
CA VAL A 277 4.62 7.14 -1.09
C VAL A 277 5.16 6.41 -2.31
N LEU A 278 6.48 6.23 -2.40
CA LEU A 278 7.06 5.37 -3.42
C LEU A 278 6.73 3.92 -3.08
N GLU A 279 5.85 3.33 -3.88
CA GLU A 279 5.41 1.94 -3.70
C GLU A 279 6.49 0.96 -4.15
N LYS A 280 6.55 -0.19 -3.46
CA LYS A 280 7.38 -1.33 -3.82
C LYS A 280 6.47 -2.55 -3.91
N ASP A 281 6.76 -3.47 -4.82
CA ASP A 281 5.95 -4.68 -5.01
C ASP A 281 5.82 -5.55 -3.75
N TYR A 282 6.80 -5.48 -2.85
CA TYR A 282 6.92 -6.33 -1.66
C TYR A 282 6.69 -5.59 -0.33
N GLU A 283 6.39 -4.28 -0.36
CA GLU A 283 6.04 -3.45 0.80
C GLU A 283 4.92 -2.49 0.42
N SER A 284 3.93 -2.31 1.29
CA SER A 284 2.87 -1.32 1.08
C SER A 284 2.39 -0.71 2.39
N LEU A 285 1.77 0.47 2.32
CA LEU A 285 1.23 1.21 3.46
C LEU A 285 -0.28 1.37 3.30
N CYS A 286 -1.02 1.10 4.37
CA CYS A 286 -2.45 1.34 4.48
C CYS A 286 -2.70 2.39 5.57
N PHE A 287 -3.33 3.53 5.21
CA PHE A 287 -3.51 4.66 6.11
C PHE A 287 -4.93 4.70 6.69
N PHE A 288 -5.02 4.77 8.00
CA PHE A 288 -6.24 5.02 8.76
C PHE A 288 -6.21 6.43 9.36
N GLU A 289 -7.23 6.82 10.09
CA GLU A 289 -7.28 8.12 10.75
C GLU A 289 -6.26 8.22 11.88
N ASP A 290 -6.14 7.16 12.68
CA ASP A 290 -5.34 7.07 13.91
C ASP A 290 -4.07 6.23 13.78
N LYS A 291 -3.97 5.40 12.74
CA LYS A 291 -2.87 4.45 12.57
C LYS A 291 -2.45 4.27 11.11
N VAL A 292 -1.27 3.73 10.92
CA VAL A 292 -0.73 3.27 9.64
C VAL A 292 -0.35 1.81 9.76
N ILE A 293 -0.78 0.98 8.82
CA ILE A 293 -0.40 -0.44 8.76
C ILE A 293 0.55 -0.63 7.59
N LYS A 294 1.75 -1.14 7.88
CA LYS A 294 2.77 -1.48 6.89
C LYS A 294 2.77 -2.99 6.65
N PHE A 295 2.65 -3.38 5.38
CA PHE A 295 2.91 -4.74 4.91
C PHE A 295 4.38 -4.90 4.53
N ILE A 296 4.99 -6.01 4.91
CA ILE A 296 6.36 -6.41 4.55
C ILE A 296 6.32 -7.90 4.19
N ASN A 297 6.64 -8.22 2.94
CA ASN A 297 6.53 -9.60 2.45
C ASN A 297 7.51 -10.59 3.13
N ASP A 298 8.67 -10.10 3.58
CA ASP A 298 9.67 -10.89 4.31
C ASP A 298 9.43 -10.85 5.83
N PRO A 299 9.02 -11.96 6.48
CA PRO A 299 8.74 -12.02 7.91
C PRO A 299 9.96 -11.74 8.78
N GLU A 300 11.17 -12.14 8.34
CA GLU A 300 12.39 -11.92 9.13
C GLU A 300 12.77 -10.43 9.14
N ILE A 301 12.62 -9.75 7.99
CA ILE A 301 12.79 -8.28 7.94
C ILE A 301 11.75 -7.61 8.82
N ASN A 302 10.49 -8.08 8.78
CA ASN A 302 9.42 -7.52 9.60
C ASN A 302 9.72 -7.67 11.09
N LYS A 303 10.12 -8.86 11.53
CA LYS A 303 10.50 -9.15 12.92
C LYS A 303 11.62 -8.22 13.42
N LYS A 304 12.70 -8.07 12.62
CA LYS A 304 13.80 -7.17 12.95
C LYS A 304 13.36 -5.71 13.03
N ARG A 305 12.46 -5.25 12.15
CA ARG A 305 11.89 -3.90 12.22
C ARG A 305 11.06 -3.69 13.48
N ILE A 306 10.25 -4.66 13.89
CA ILE A 306 9.47 -4.60 15.14
C ILE A 306 10.40 -4.47 16.33
N GLU A 307 11.41 -5.32 16.42
CA GLU A 307 12.37 -5.31 17.53
C GLU A 307 13.11 -3.97 17.61
N ARG A 308 13.59 -3.45 16.48
CA ARG A 308 14.22 -2.13 16.43
C ARG A 308 13.26 -0.99 16.78
N GLY A 309 12.03 -1.02 16.27
CA GLY A 309 11.01 -0.02 16.62
C GLY A 309 10.75 0.05 18.11
N ASN A 310 10.72 -1.09 18.79
CA ASN A 310 10.59 -1.15 20.23
C ASN A 310 11.82 -0.56 20.97
N ASN A 311 13.01 -0.68 20.40
CA ASN A 311 14.21 -0.05 20.97
C ASN A 311 14.29 1.46 20.70
N LEU A 312 13.69 1.93 19.58
CA LEU A 312 13.67 3.34 19.19
C LEU A 312 12.35 4.05 19.57
N TYR A 313 11.55 3.48 20.47
CA TYR A 313 10.15 3.88 20.74
C TYR A 313 9.95 5.35 21.10
N LEU A 314 10.97 6.03 21.65
CA LEU A 314 10.90 7.44 21.99
C LEU A 314 10.88 8.35 20.75
N ILE A 315 11.55 7.92 19.69
CA ILE A 315 11.78 8.72 18.48
C ILE A 315 11.09 8.17 17.22
N THR A 316 10.45 7.01 17.33
CA THR A 316 9.64 6.39 16.26
C THR A 316 8.16 6.36 16.63
N PRO A 317 7.24 6.13 15.68
CA PRO A 317 5.85 5.83 16.00
C PRO A 317 5.73 4.61 16.92
N LYS A 318 4.78 4.68 17.86
CA LYS A 318 4.48 3.54 18.72
C LYS A 318 3.92 2.39 17.90
N ILE A 319 4.44 1.19 18.08
CA ILE A 319 3.87 -0.04 17.50
C ILE A 319 2.63 -0.41 18.32
N LEU A 320 1.47 -0.52 17.63
CA LEU A 320 0.19 -0.82 18.24
C LEU A 320 -0.16 -2.30 18.19
N ALA A 321 0.15 -2.96 17.06
CA ALA A 321 -0.05 -4.38 16.84
C ALA A 321 0.87 -4.87 15.71
N TYR A 322 1.08 -6.17 15.63
CA TYR A 322 1.86 -6.75 14.54
C TYR A 322 1.49 -8.23 14.28
N SER A 323 1.86 -8.72 13.12
CA SER A 323 1.90 -10.14 12.75
C SER A 323 3.19 -10.44 12.00
N ASP A 324 3.34 -11.63 11.43
CA ASP A 324 4.54 -11.98 10.66
C ASP A 324 4.83 -11.00 9.51
N ASN A 325 3.78 -10.46 8.88
CA ASN A 325 3.91 -9.62 7.69
C ASN A 325 3.37 -8.20 7.84
N PHE A 326 2.77 -7.85 8.98
CA PHE A 326 2.17 -6.53 9.20
C PHE A 326 2.68 -5.87 10.47
N ILE A 327 2.89 -4.55 10.42
CA ILE A 327 3.13 -3.69 11.59
C ILE A 327 2.10 -2.57 11.57
N SER A 328 1.30 -2.47 12.61
CA SER A 328 0.41 -1.34 12.87
C SER A 328 1.10 -0.35 13.79
N MET A 329 1.18 0.89 13.38
CA MET A 329 1.84 1.97 14.11
C MET A 329 0.88 3.14 14.30
N GLU A 330 1.05 3.91 15.36
CA GLU A 330 0.33 5.19 15.51
C GLU A 330 0.62 6.11 14.33
N LYS A 331 -0.39 6.85 13.90
CA LYS A 331 -0.22 7.86 12.86
C LYS A 331 0.24 9.17 13.47
N ILE A 332 1.47 9.54 13.17
CA ILE A 332 2.05 10.79 13.67
C ILE A 332 1.43 11.98 12.93
N LYS A 333 0.98 12.98 13.67
CA LYS A 333 0.51 14.26 13.14
C LYS A 333 1.69 15.23 13.03
N GLY A 334 1.82 15.88 11.89
CA GLY A 334 2.88 16.85 11.61
C GLY A 334 3.28 16.84 10.13
N PRO A 335 4.00 17.85 9.67
CA PRO A 335 4.51 17.88 8.31
C PRO A 335 5.73 16.96 8.15
N LEU A 336 5.81 16.28 7.00
CA LEU A 336 7.06 15.64 6.56
C LEU A 336 8.13 16.71 6.34
N LEU A 337 9.34 16.44 6.81
CA LEU A 337 10.42 17.42 6.73
C LEU A 337 10.82 17.74 5.28
N ALA A 338 10.65 16.78 4.36
CA ALA A 338 10.82 16.99 2.92
C ALA A 338 9.88 18.07 2.33
N LYS A 339 8.75 18.34 2.99
CA LYS A 339 7.75 19.35 2.59
C LYS A 339 7.73 20.58 3.50
N TYR A 340 8.55 20.58 4.56
CA TYR A 340 8.63 21.64 5.55
C TYR A 340 9.90 22.45 5.35
N TYR A 341 9.76 23.62 4.75
CA TYR A 341 10.88 24.51 4.43
C TYR A 341 11.02 25.60 5.50
N SER A 342 11.97 25.41 6.42
CA SER A 342 12.34 26.41 7.41
C SER A 342 13.84 26.64 7.39
N HIS A 343 14.27 27.89 7.50
CA HIS A 343 15.69 28.24 7.57
C HIS A 343 16.32 27.67 8.84
N GLY A 344 17.48 27.02 8.71
CA GLY A 344 18.18 26.39 9.83
C GLY A 344 17.59 25.06 10.33
N GLU A 345 16.57 24.53 9.67
CA GLU A 345 15.90 23.29 10.08
C GLU A 345 16.85 22.08 10.08
N ILE A 346 17.76 21.98 9.09
CA ILE A 346 18.76 20.92 9.04
C ILE A 346 19.69 20.96 10.27
N LYS A 347 20.11 22.15 10.69
CA LYS A 347 20.94 22.31 11.91
C LYS A 347 20.17 21.86 13.17
N ASN A 348 18.89 22.19 13.26
CA ASN A 348 18.04 21.76 14.38
C ASN A 348 17.86 20.24 14.39
N LEU A 349 17.58 19.63 13.23
CA LEU A 349 17.50 18.19 13.09
C LEU A 349 18.78 17.48 13.51
N LEU A 350 19.93 17.95 13.03
CA LEU A 350 21.24 17.36 13.35
C LEU A 350 21.60 17.48 14.84
N LYS A 351 21.30 18.63 15.45
CA LYS A 351 21.45 18.80 16.92
C LYS A 351 20.55 17.82 17.68
N TRP A 352 19.28 17.72 17.26
CA TRP A 352 18.34 16.79 17.88
C TRP A 352 18.80 15.34 17.73
N ALA A 353 19.24 14.93 16.53
CA ALA A 353 19.71 13.58 16.26
C ALA A 353 20.96 13.22 17.07
N THR A 354 21.87 14.18 17.30
CA THR A 354 23.05 13.98 18.15
C THR A 354 22.68 13.64 19.59
N HIS A 355 21.57 14.18 20.11
CA HIS A 355 21.16 13.95 21.50
C HIS A 355 20.17 12.79 21.66
N ASN A 356 19.37 12.48 20.64
CA ASN A 356 18.25 11.56 20.73
C ASN A 356 18.40 10.28 19.91
N LEU A 357 19.19 10.32 18.82
CA LEU A 357 19.34 9.17 17.92
C LEU A 357 20.72 8.53 18.05
N TRP A 358 21.81 9.30 17.96
CA TRP A 358 23.16 8.74 17.85
C TRP A 358 23.81 8.57 19.22
N ILE A 359 23.33 7.58 19.98
CA ILE A 359 23.88 7.22 21.29
C ILE A 359 25.06 6.27 21.07
N ASN A 360 26.23 6.65 21.59
CA ASN A 360 27.47 5.87 21.42
C ASN A 360 27.38 4.54 22.19
N GLU A 361 28.00 3.53 21.61
CA GLU A 361 28.28 2.23 22.21
C GLU A 361 29.78 2.01 22.30
N ASP A 362 30.25 1.23 23.26
CA ASP A 362 31.67 0.89 23.38
C ASP A 362 32.21 0.19 22.13
N ILE A 363 33.46 0.48 21.77
CA ILE A 363 34.08 -0.03 20.54
C ILE A 363 34.09 -1.57 20.55
N ASN A 364 33.31 -2.14 19.62
CA ASN A 364 33.32 -3.56 19.38
C ASN A 364 34.24 -3.87 18.19
N LYS A 365 35.09 -4.90 18.30
CA LYS A 365 35.97 -5.35 17.20
C LYS A 365 35.22 -5.67 15.91
N SER A 366 33.92 -6.00 15.99
CA SER A 366 33.06 -6.25 14.84
C SER A 366 32.74 -4.99 14.02
N TYR A 367 32.84 -3.79 14.58
CA TYR A 367 32.49 -2.52 13.89
C TYR A 367 33.22 -2.39 12.53
N ILE A 368 34.53 -2.62 12.53
CA ILE A 368 35.35 -2.53 11.32
C ILE A 368 34.86 -3.51 10.24
N ILE A 369 34.57 -4.76 10.65
CA ILE A 369 34.11 -5.82 9.74
C ILE A 369 32.71 -5.49 9.22
N ASN A 370 31.81 -5.04 10.09
CA ASN A 370 30.45 -4.69 9.70
C ASN A 370 30.42 -3.50 8.73
N CYS A 371 31.22 -2.45 8.97
CA CYS A 371 31.36 -1.33 8.04
C CYS A 371 31.88 -1.80 6.68
N LYS A 372 32.90 -2.67 6.64
CA LYS A 372 33.43 -3.25 5.41
C LYS A 372 32.35 -3.99 4.62
N ASN A 373 31.63 -4.86 5.28
CA ASN A 373 30.59 -5.63 4.65
C ASN A 373 29.48 -4.73 4.13
N PHE A 374 29.07 -3.75 4.92
CA PHE A 374 27.96 -2.87 4.59
C PHE A 374 28.30 -1.85 3.49
N TYR A 375 29.51 -1.29 3.50
CA TYR A 375 29.90 -0.24 2.56
C TYR A 375 30.55 -0.79 1.29
N ILE A 376 31.40 -1.80 1.42
CA ILE A 376 32.18 -2.32 0.29
C ILE A 376 31.55 -3.58 -0.29
N THR A 377 31.48 -4.66 0.51
CA THR A 377 31.07 -5.98 0.02
C THR A 377 29.65 -5.94 -0.56
N LYS A 378 28.73 -5.29 0.15
CA LYS A 378 27.34 -5.14 -0.30
C LYS A 378 27.24 -4.27 -1.57
N THR A 379 28.02 -3.18 -1.67
CA THR A 379 28.02 -2.32 -2.83
C THR A 379 28.53 -3.06 -4.05
N LEU A 380 29.65 -3.74 -3.93
CA LEU A 380 30.20 -4.57 -5.02
C LEU A 380 29.17 -5.63 -5.49
N LYS A 381 28.53 -6.35 -4.56
CA LYS A 381 27.48 -7.33 -4.91
C LYS A 381 26.32 -6.70 -5.67
N ARG A 382 25.91 -5.49 -5.28
CA ARG A 382 24.79 -4.80 -5.92
C ARG A 382 25.13 -4.29 -7.31
N ILE A 383 26.27 -3.59 -7.47
CA ILE A 383 26.63 -3.05 -8.78
C ILE A 383 26.98 -4.16 -9.79
N GLN A 384 27.49 -5.31 -9.34
CA GLN A 384 27.76 -6.46 -10.20
C GLN A 384 26.50 -7.04 -10.87
N THR A 385 25.29 -6.72 -10.38
CA THR A 385 24.03 -7.10 -11.03
C THR A 385 23.63 -6.16 -12.17
N LEU A 386 24.37 -5.07 -12.39
CA LEU A 386 24.07 -4.09 -13.42
C LEU A 386 24.63 -4.53 -14.78
N ASP A 387 23.82 -4.51 -15.81
CA ASP A 387 24.19 -4.72 -17.21
C ASP A 387 25.10 -3.63 -17.77
N ILE A 388 24.99 -2.42 -17.24
CA ILE A 388 25.81 -1.22 -17.56
C ILE A 388 27.33 -1.47 -17.49
N LEU A 389 27.80 -2.40 -16.65
CA LEU A 389 29.22 -2.66 -16.45
C LEU A 389 29.92 -3.22 -17.71
N ASN A 390 29.17 -3.75 -18.67
CA ASN A 390 29.72 -4.29 -19.92
C ASN A 390 30.15 -3.19 -20.90
N ASP A 391 29.45 -2.01 -20.84
CA ASP A 391 29.66 -0.86 -21.72
C ASP A 391 29.84 0.42 -20.87
N GLU A 392 30.61 0.35 -19.80
CA GLU A 392 30.80 1.43 -18.83
C GLU A 392 31.59 2.60 -19.43
N TYR A 393 30.99 3.80 -19.41
CA TYR A 393 31.67 5.03 -19.84
C TYR A 393 32.75 5.44 -18.83
N ASN A 394 33.92 5.84 -19.36
CA ASN A 394 35.07 6.27 -18.57
C ASN A 394 35.29 7.77 -18.57
N ILE A 395 34.62 8.54 -19.43
CA ILE A 395 34.61 10.00 -19.39
C ILE A 395 33.22 10.46 -18.96
N ILE A 396 33.15 11.17 -17.84
CA ILE A 396 31.91 11.71 -17.29
C ILE A 396 32.08 13.19 -16.99
N ASN A 397 31.28 14.06 -17.61
CA ASN A 397 31.40 15.52 -17.49
C ASN A 397 32.84 16.03 -17.74
N GLY A 398 33.50 15.50 -18.75
CA GLY A 398 34.89 15.84 -19.09
C GLY A 398 35.96 15.27 -18.15
N LEU A 399 35.58 14.52 -17.12
CA LEU A 399 36.53 13.90 -16.18
C LEU A 399 36.74 12.43 -16.53
N TYR A 400 38.01 12.00 -16.67
CA TYR A 400 38.31 10.57 -16.76
C TYR A 400 38.07 9.88 -15.42
N THR A 401 37.30 8.83 -15.43
CA THR A 401 36.91 8.02 -14.24
C THR A 401 37.41 6.58 -14.40
N ASP A 402 37.89 5.99 -13.31
CA ASP A 402 38.15 4.54 -13.24
C ASP A 402 36.85 3.78 -13.23
N SER A 403 36.86 2.47 -13.45
CA SER A 403 35.66 1.64 -13.29
C SER A 403 35.11 1.72 -11.86
N ALA A 404 33.79 1.66 -11.71
CA ALA A 404 33.14 1.75 -10.38
C ALA A 404 33.69 0.65 -9.44
N ILE A 405 33.92 -0.56 -9.94
CA ILE A 405 34.49 -1.66 -9.16
C ILE A 405 35.90 -1.35 -8.68
N ASN A 406 36.77 -0.83 -9.57
CA ASN A 406 38.11 -0.46 -9.21
C ASN A 406 38.15 0.66 -8.17
N MET A 407 37.33 1.70 -8.34
CA MET A 407 37.26 2.80 -7.38
C MET A 407 36.85 2.31 -5.98
N ILE A 408 35.83 1.43 -5.88
CA ILE A 408 35.38 0.88 -4.60
C ILE A 408 36.48 0.03 -3.96
N ASN A 409 37.20 -0.77 -4.75
CA ASN A 409 38.30 -1.59 -4.25
C ASN A 409 39.53 -0.77 -3.80
N LYS A 410 39.72 0.42 -4.36
CA LYS A 410 40.82 1.37 -4.00
C LYS A 410 40.48 2.26 -2.80
N LEU A 411 39.24 2.27 -2.31
CA LEU A 411 38.86 3.11 -1.19
C LEU A 411 39.75 2.85 0.03
N ASN A 412 40.23 3.93 0.64
CA ASN A 412 40.94 3.81 1.90
C ASN A 412 40.00 3.36 3.00
N TYR A 413 40.07 2.11 3.28
CA TYR A 413 39.21 1.42 4.20
C TYR A 413 39.27 1.98 5.64
N ASN A 414 40.46 2.39 6.07
CA ASN A 414 40.63 2.96 7.39
C ASN A 414 39.83 4.26 7.56
N LEU A 415 39.66 5.05 6.50
CA LEU A 415 38.81 6.25 6.52
C LEU A 415 37.36 5.94 6.81
N LEU A 416 36.85 4.78 6.32
CA LEU A 416 35.46 4.39 6.49
C LEU A 416 35.16 3.77 7.88
N THR A 417 36.18 3.48 8.67
CA THR A 417 36.08 2.72 9.92
C THR A 417 36.71 3.45 11.13
N THR A 418 36.75 4.77 11.09
CA THR A 418 37.43 5.60 12.11
C THR A 418 36.60 5.94 13.33
N ASP A 419 35.40 5.40 13.47
CA ASP A 419 34.48 5.75 14.56
C ASP A 419 33.99 4.49 15.30
N MET A 420 32.99 4.66 16.11
CA MET A 420 32.38 3.63 16.92
C MET A 420 30.91 3.41 16.54
N PHE A 421 30.34 2.30 16.96
CA PHE A 421 28.92 2.08 16.82
C PHE A 421 28.11 3.12 17.59
N THR A 422 26.99 3.52 16.98
CA THR A 422 25.96 4.31 17.63
C THR A 422 24.61 3.64 17.36
N THR A 423 23.58 3.96 18.11
CA THR A 423 22.22 3.76 17.61
C THR A 423 22.05 4.55 16.32
N PHE A 424 21.21 4.10 15.41
CA PHE A 424 21.07 4.69 14.07
C PHE A 424 19.67 4.48 13.52
N HIS A 425 19.29 5.25 12.50
CA HIS A 425 18.04 5.07 11.78
C HIS A 425 18.21 4.11 10.58
N GLY A 426 19.21 4.34 9.77
CA GLY A 426 19.58 3.52 8.62
C GLY A 426 18.87 3.90 7.32
N ASP A 427 17.88 4.79 7.37
CA ASP A 427 17.26 5.46 6.22
C ASP A 427 16.86 6.89 6.59
N PHE A 428 17.81 7.64 7.14
CA PHE A 428 17.64 8.97 7.70
C PHE A 428 17.57 10.01 6.59
N ILE A 429 16.39 10.14 5.98
CA ILE A 429 16.06 11.04 4.88
C ILE A 429 14.87 11.93 5.28
N LEU A 430 14.76 13.10 4.65
CA LEU A 430 13.73 14.09 4.94
C LEU A 430 12.29 13.55 4.74
N ASP A 431 12.12 12.61 3.81
CA ASP A 431 10.85 11.94 3.54
C ASP A 431 10.42 10.96 4.64
N ASN A 432 11.35 10.55 5.53
CA ASN A 432 11.11 9.66 6.66
C ASN A 432 11.08 10.41 8.00
N ILE A 433 11.01 11.73 8.02
CA ILE A 433 11.06 12.53 9.24
C ILE A 433 9.83 13.43 9.32
N ILE A 434 9.07 13.31 10.40
CA ILE A 434 7.95 14.20 10.71
C ILE A 434 8.39 15.17 11.80
N LYS A 435 8.14 16.47 11.58
CA LYS A 435 8.31 17.49 12.61
C LYS A 435 7.11 17.45 13.56
N VAL A 436 7.40 17.39 14.85
CA VAL A 436 6.43 17.46 15.94
C VAL A 436 6.77 18.62 16.87
N ASP A 437 5.89 18.96 17.81
CA ASP A 437 6.07 20.12 18.70
C ASP A 437 7.38 20.02 19.52
N ASP A 438 7.72 18.83 20.01
CA ASP A 438 8.89 18.59 20.84
C ASP A 438 10.08 17.97 20.08
N GLY A 439 10.18 18.20 18.75
CA GLY A 439 11.29 17.70 17.96
C GLY A 439 10.88 16.91 16.71
N TYR A 440 11.29 15.65 16.61
CA TYR A 440 11.08 14.86 15.40
C TYR A 440 10.65 13.42 15.71
N LYS A 441 9.84 12.84 14.83
CA LYS A 441 9.55 11.42 14.78
C LYS A 441 10.08 10.82 13.49
N LEU A 442 10.73 9.67 13.60
CA LEU A 442 11.42 8.99 12.50
C LEU A 442 10.58 7.82 12.01
N LEU A 443 10.34 7.77 10.70
CA LEU A 443 9.56 6.74 10.02
C LEU A 443 10.49 5.79 9.25
N ASP A 444 10.00 4.59 8.97
CA ASP A 444 10.62 3.62 8.05
C ASP A 444 12.11 3.32 8.33
N TRP A 445 12.43 3.09 9.60
CA TRP A 445 13.78 2.71 10.02
C TRP A 445 14.22 1.37 9.40
N ARG A 446 15.52 1.27 9.12
CA ARG A 446 16.12 0.06 8.54
C ARG A 446 16.05 -1.11 9.53
N HIS A 447 16.00 -2.35 9.03
CA HIS A 447 15.92 -3.55 9.87
C HIS A 447 17.24 -3.89 10.58
N GLU A 448 18.43 -3.58 9.98
CA GLU A 448 19.76 -3.88 10.58
C GLU A 448 20.90 -3.14 9.85
N PHE A 449 22.10 -3.17 10.45
CA PHE A 449 23.36 -2.76 9.86
C PHE A 449 24.32 -3.95 9.88
N ASP A 450 24.44 -4.68 8.75
CA ASP A 450 25.27 -5.88 8.61
C ASP A 450 25.13 -6.84 9.82
N ASN A 451 23.92 -7.38 10.04
CA ASN A 451 23.53 -8.24 11.15
C ASN A 451 23.56 -7.58 12.56
N GLN A 452 23.87 -6.29 12.68
CA GLN A 452 23.71 -5.54 13.91
C GLN A 452 22.30 -4.95 13.98
N LEU A 453 21.54 -5.37 14.97
CA LEU A 453 20.14 -5.00 15.08
C LEU A 453 19.93 -3.57 15.57
N ILE A 454 20.63 -3.18 16.65
CA ILE A 454 20.41 -1.91 17.35
C ILE A 454 21.41 -0.85 16.90
N TYR A 455 22.66 -1.24 16.76
CA TYR A 455 23.78 -0.35 16.49
C TYR A 455 24.22 -0.36 15.03
N GLY A 456 24.75 0.75 14.56
CA GLY A 456 25.30 0.93 13.23
C GLY A 456 26.26 2.13 13.21
N ASP A 457 26.43 2.74 12.06
CA ASP A 457 27.33 3.87 11.89
C ASP A 457 26.52 5.16 11.66
N LYS A 458 26.64 6.17 12.56
CA LYS A 458 26.01 7.48 12.39
C LYS A 458 26.39 8.17 11.07
N TYR A 459 27.57 7.87 10.54
CA TYR A 459 28.00 8.41 9.25
C TYR A 459 27.15 7.91 8.09
N TYR A 460 26.56 6.71 8.21
CA TYR A 460 25.59 6.24 7.23
C TYR A 460 24.31 7.07 7.26
N ASP A 461 23.78 7.41 8.42
CA ASP A 461 22.62 8.29 8.56
C ASP A 461 22.93 9.70 8.03
N LEU A 462 24.11 10.25 8.36
CA LEU A 462 24.56 11.53 7.83
C LEU A 462 24.69 11.50 6.30
N ALA A 463 25.23 10.43 5.73
CA ALA A 463 25.34 10.26 4.28
C ALA A 463 23.98 10.09 3.60
N LYS A 464 23.03 9.39 4.26
CA LYS A 464 21.64 9.26 3.79
C LYS A 464 20.92 10.60 3.77
N LEU A 465 21.10 11.43 4.79
CA LEU A 465 20.54 12.78 4.82
C LEU A 465 21.17 13.67 3.74
N ARG A 466 22.51 13.66 3.62
CA ARG A 466 23.22 14.44 2.60
C ARG A 466 22.82 14.04 1.20
N HIS A 467 22.74 12.73 0.91
CA HIS A 467 22.23 12.21 -0.36
C HIS A 467 20.84 12.74 -0.68
N ASN A 468 19.92 12.70 0.29
CA ASN A 468 18.52 13.11 0.10
C ASN A 468 18.38 14.64 -0.05
N ILE A 469 19.24 15.45 0.58
CA ILE A 469 19.29 16.90 0.34
C ILE A 469 19.70 17.18 -1.12
N ILE A 470 20.61 16.39 -1.69
CA ILE A 470 21.10 16.56 -3.06
C ILE A 470 20.11 15.98 -4.08
N PHE A 471 19.61 14.76 -3.82
CA PHE A 471 18.75 14.01 -4.71
C PHE A 471 17.64 13.32 -3.91
N ASN A 472 16.42 13.86 -3.96
CA ASN A 472 15.26 13.43 -3.17
C ASN A 472 14.14 12.84 -4.05
N HIS A 473 13.02 12.46 -3.43
CA HIS A 473 11.86 11.91 -4.12
C HIS A 473 11.26 12.87 -5.15
N GLU A 474 11.32 14.17 -4.92
CA GLU A 474 10.83 15.17 -5.88
C GLU A 474 11.66 15.16 -7.18
N ASN A 475 12.97 15.00 -7.07
CA ASN A 475 13.86 14.86 -8.24
C ASN A 475 13.48 13.63 -9.08
N ILE A 476 13.13 12.51 -8.42
CA ILE A 476 12.72 11.28 -9.09
C ILE A 476 11.34 11.47 -9.76
N THR A 477 10.36 11.93 -9.01
CA THR A 477 8.96 12.03 -9.47
C THR A 477 8.81 13.03 -10.63
N ASN A 478 9.56 14.13 -10.59
CA ASN A 478 9.49 15.19 -11.59
C ASN A 478 10.57 15.08 -12.68
N ASN A 479 11.36 14.00 -12.70
CA ASN A 479 12.47 13.78 -13.64
C ASN A 479 13.44 14.96 -13.69
N LEU A 480 13.81 15.50 -12.51
CA LEU A 480 14.72 16.65 -12.38
C LEU A 480 16.19 16.25 -12.45
N TYR A 481 16.52 15.24 -13.20
CA TYR A 481 17.87 14.76 -13.48
C TYR A 481 18.08 14.68 -14.99
N PHE A 482 19.35 14.80 -15.39
CA PHE A 482 19.76 14.80 -16.79
C PHE A 482 20.83 13.75 -17.02
N ILE A 483 20.70 12.97 -18.06
CA ILE A 483 21.72 12.04 -18.56
C ILE A 483 21.69 12.04 -20.08
N GLU A 484 22.86 12.23 -20.68
CA GLU A 484 23.05 12.20 -22.12
C GLU A 484 24.43 11.60 -22.42
N TYR A 485 24.50 10.81 -23.48
CA TYR A 485 25.79 10.30 -23.98
C TYR A 485 26.04 10.81 -25.39
N ASN A 486 27.28 11.22 -25.59
CA ASN A 486 27.79 11.70 -26.86
C ASN A 486 29.12 10.98 -27.17
N ASN A 487 29.07 10.02 -28.11
CA ASN A 487 30.19 9.15 -28.50
C ASN A 487 30.78 8.38 -27.29
N GLU A 488 31.94 8.87 -26.76
CA GLU A 488 32.66 8.22 -25.66
C GLU A 488 32.47 8.90 -24.30
N GLU A 489 31.64 9.95 -24.25
CA GLU A 489 31.45 10.77 -23.07
C GLU A 489 30.02 10.70 -22.55
N MET A 490 29.87 10.60 -21.23
CA MET A 490 28.59 10.67 -20.50
C MET A 490 28.50 12.05 -19.81
N THR A 491 27.37 12.72 -20.02
CA THR A 491 27.02 13.91 -19.26
C THR A 491 25.92 13.58 -18.27
N VAL A 492 26.15 13.89 -17.00
CA VAL A 492 25.16 13.77 -15.91
C VAL A 492 25.03 15.09 -15.17
N ASP A 493 23.80 15.53 -14.96
CA ASP A 493 23.51 16.77 -14.23
C ASP A 493 22.21 16.66 -13.44
N LEU A 494 22.05 17.54 -12.46
CA LEU A 494 20.92 17.56 -11.55
C LEU A 494 20.38 18.99 -11.43
N LYS A 495 19.09 19.16 -11.67
CA LYS A 495 18.41 20.42 -11.38
C LYS A 495 18.22 20.57 -9.87
N CYS A 496 19.08 21.40 -9.27
CA CYS A 496 19.00 21.69 -7.85
C CYS A 496 18.13 22.93 -7.58
N ASN A 497 17.28 22.82 -6.56
CA ASN A 497 16.57 23.97 -6.00
C ASN A 497 17.57 24.79 -5.14
N TYR A 498 17.54 26.13 -5.28
CA TYR A 498 18.38 27.05 -4.49
C TYR A 498 18.25 26.81 -2.98
N PHE A 499 17.06 26.47 -2.52
CA PHE A 499 16.80 26.14 -1.12
C PHE A 499 17.58 24.90 -0.66
N LEU A 500 17.66 23.85 -1.49
CA LEU A 500 18.44 22.64 -1.19
C LEU A 500 19.93 22.91 -1.12
N ILE A 501 20.45 23.85 -1.94
CA ILE A 501 21.85 24.29 -1.88
C ILE A 501 22.16 24.91 -0.52
N ASN A 502 21.30 25.78 0.00
CA ASN A 502 21.48 26.38 1.33
C ASN A 502 21.41 25.33 2.45
N GLN A 503 20.52 24.35 2.34
CA GLN A 503 20.44 23.24 3.30
C GLN A 503 21.72 22.39 3.29
N LEU A 504 22.30 22.15 2.12
CA LEU A 504 23.55 21.43 1.99
C LEU A 504 24.72 22.20 2.64
N GLN A 505 24.77 23.53 2.47
CA GLN A 505 25.75 24.38 3.16
C GLN A 505 25.57 24.35 4.68
N ASP A 506 24.34 24.39 5.16
CA ASP A 506 24.01 24.27 6.59
C ASP A 506 24.45 22.90 7.14
N PHE A 507 24.23 21.82 6.38
CA PHE A 507 24.67 20.47 6.71
C PHE A 507 26.21 20.39 6.78
N ASP A 508 26.92 20.79 5.71
CA ASP A 508 28.38 20.71 5.62
C ASP A 508 29.04 21.60 6.71
N THR A 509 28.46 22.77 7.02
CA THR A 509 28.88 23.64 8.12
C THR A 509 28.72 22.96 9.48
N PHE A 510 27.57 22.33 9.73
CA PHE A 510 27.34 21.61 10.99
C PHE A 510 28.36 20.47 11.17
N VAL A 511 28.60 19.68 10.13
CA VAL A 511 29.54 18.56 10.13
C VAL A 511 30.95 19.04 10.49
N THR A 512 31.45 20.09 9.82
CA THR A 512 32.81 20.63 10.06
C THR A 512 32.95 21.29 11.43
N THR A 513 31.92 22.03 11.88
CA THR A 513 31.94 22.71 13.18
C THR A 513 31.94 21.72 14.35
N ASN A 514 31.33 20.53 14.15
CA ASN A 514 31.28 19.49 15.19
C ASN A 514 32.40 18.44 15.04
N ASN A 515 33.45 18.73 14.25
CA ASN A 515 34.62 17.86 14.03
C ASN A 515 34.22 16.46 13.49
N LEU A 516 33.15 16.36 12.70
CA LEU A 516 32.79 15.14 11.99
C LEU A 516 33.52 15.06 10.66
N ASP A 517 33.79 13.85 10.18
CA ASP A 517 34.52 13.62 8.95
C ASP A 517 33.62 13.83 7.71
N LEU A 518 33.69 15.04 7.12
CA LEU A 518 32.93 15.39 5.93
C LEU A 518 33.36 14.57 4.69
N GLN A 519 34.63 14.17 4.60
CA GLN A 519 35.13 13.38 3.47
C GLN A 519 34.52 11.97 3.52
N LYS A 520 34.52 11.34 4.68
CA LYS A 520 33.82 10.06 4.89
C LYS A 520 32.35 10.14 4.48
N ILE A 521 31.63 11.20 4.89
CA ILE A 521 30.21 11.41 4.54
C ILE A 521 30.05 11.54 3.02
N LYS A 522 30.89 12.32 2.34
CA LYS A 522 30.82 12.50 0.88
C LYS A 522 31.07 11.19 0.12
N ILE A 523 32.05 10.39 0.54
CA ILE A 523 32.32 9.06 -0.03
C ILE A 523 31.11 8.15 0.15
N LEU A 524 30.57 8.07 1.37
CA LEU A 524 29.38 7.26 1.65
C LEU A 524 28.16 7.74 0.86
N THR A 525 28.01 9.05 0.62
CA THR A 525 26.96 9.61 -0.24
C THR A 525 27.07 9.08 -1.66
N ALA A 526 28.27 9.10 -2.26
CA ALA A 526 28.50 8.57 -3.60
C ALA A 526 28.23 7.05 -3.67
N ILE A 527 28.66 6.30 -2.65
CA ILE A 527 28.36 4.85 -2.50
C ILE A 527 26.84 4.61 -2.43
N ILE A 528 26.07 5.47 -1.76
CA ILE A 528 24.60 5.35 -1.68
C ILE A 528 23.97 5.43 -3.07
N TRP A 529 24.37 6.38 -3.94
CA TRP A 529 23.86 6.46 -5.30
C TRP A 529 24.19 5.20 -6.12
N LEU A 530 25.41 4.69 -6.03
CA LEU A 530 25.79 3.43 -6.66
C LEU A 530 24.95 2.25 -6.15
N ASN A 531 24.65 2.18 -4.85
CA ASN A 531 23.78 1.17 -4.25
C ASN A 531 22.31 1.31 -4.64
N MET A 532 21.86 2.51 -5.01
CA MET A 532 20.49 2.78 -5.45
C MET A 532 20.27 2.37 -6.91
N ALA A 533 21.28 2.50 -7.77
CA ALA A 533 21.16 2.22 -9.19
C ALA A 533 20.49 0.87 -9.51
N PRO A 534 20.84 -0.27 -8.88
CA PRO A 534 20.19 -1.56 -9.13
C PRO A 534 18.74 -1.68 -8.67
N LEU A 535 18.22 -0.68 -7.94
CA LEU A 535 16.83 -0.68 -7.43
C LEU A 535 15.86 -0.01 -8.41
N TYR A 536 16.36 0.56 -9.51
CA TYR A 536 15.59 1.28 -10.51
C TYR A 536 15.86 0.72 -11.92
N GLU A 537 15.07 1.17 -12.87
CA GLU A 537 15.16 0.78 -14.27
C GLU A 537 15.36 2.00 -15.18
N GLY A 538 15.78 1.77 -16.43
CA GLY A 538 15.91 2.79 -17.46
C GLY A 538 16.88 3.92 -17.08
N LYS A 539 16.56 5.15 -17.52
CA LYS A 539 17.41 6.33 -17.35
C LYS A 539 17.78 6.68 -15.91
N LEU A 540 16.91 6.38 -14.94
CA LEU A 540 17.17 6.64 -13.53
C LEU A 540 18.27 5.71 -12.99
N LYS A 541 18.26 4.43 -13.38
CA LYS A 541 19.32 3.46 -13.07
C LYS A 541 20.68 3.99 -13.56
N GLU A 542 20.75 4.39 -14.82
CA GLU A 542 21.97 4.90 -15.45
C GLU A 542 22.43 6.20 -14.78
N PHE A 543 21.52 7.15 -14.58
CA PHE A 543 21.82 8.40 -13.90
C PHE A 543 22.46 8.16 -12.51
N LEU A 544 21.84 7.35 -11.67
CA LEU A 544 22.34 7.06 -10.32
C LEU A 544 23.72 6.41 -10.34
N PHE A 545 23.95 5.50 -11.29
CA PHE A 545 25.24 4.85 -11.45
C PHE A 545 26.33 5.85 -11.85
N TYR A 546 26.15 6.60 -12.94
CA TYR A 546 27.15 7.53 -13.45
C TYR A 546 27.33 8.77 -12.54
N PHE A 547 26.25 9.26 -11.92
CA PHE A 547 26.33 10.33 -10.94
C PHE A 547 27.10 9.89 -9.68
N GLY A 548 26.85 8.68 -9.19
CA GLY A 548 27.63 8.09 -8.10
C GLY A 548 29.10 7.88 -8.46
N LYS A 549 29.39 7.34 -9.65
CA LYS A 549 30.73 7.13 -10.18
C LYS A 549 31.51 8.43 -10.31
N TYR A 550 30.93 9.46 -10.92
CA TYR A 550 31.52 10.79 -11.08
C TYR A 550 31.88 11.42 -9.73
N ASN A 551 30.92 11.47 -8.81
CA ASN A 551 31.16 12.05 -7.49
C ASN A 551 32.21 11.27 -6.68
N LEU A 552 32.25 9.94 -6.80
CA LEU A 552 33.29 9.14 -6.14
C LEU A 552 34.69 9.45 -6.71
N GLN A 553 34.81 9.56 -8.03
CA GLN A 553 36.11 9.92 -8.66
C GLN A 553 36.60 11.28 -8.20
N LEU A 554 35.74 12.30 -8.11
CA LEU A 554 36.10 13.62 -7.60
C LEU A 554 36.68 13.61 -6.18
N LEU A 555 36.37 12.59 -5.39
CA LEU A 555 36.84 12.43 -4.01
C LEU A 555 38.10 11.58 -3.90
N LEU A 556 38.47 10.86 -4.96
CA LEU A 556 39.67 10.03 -5.03
C LEU A 556 40.86 10.74 -5.69
N ASN A 557 40.60 11.83 -6.46
CA ASN A 557 41.62 12.73 -7.01
C ASN A 557 42.11 13.69 -5.93
#